data_1b8f61f131d656299a00f8df012bb35c
#
_entry.id   1b8f61f131d656299a00f8df012bb35c
#
_cell.length_a   1.000
_cell.length_b   1.000
_cell.length_c   1.000
_cell.angle_alpha   90.00
_cell.angle_beta   90.00
_cell.angle_gamma   90.00
#
_symmetry.space_group_name_H-M   'P 1'
#
loop_
_entity.id
_entity.type
_entity.pdbx_description
1 polymer ?
#
loop_
_entity_poly.entity_id
_entity_poly.type
_entity_poly.pdbx_seq_one_letter_code
_entity_poly.pdbx_strand_id
1 'polypeptide(L)'
;MREEISVPHKAGMSSATDWRRLLEPGVSALGFEFVDAELVGGNHHATLRVYIDSPKGVVVDDCARVSRQLSALLDVEDPGLSGYTLEVSSPGLDRPLVTPAHFRRFAGETIKVKLARSLGGRRKITGRLAQAADDHVVVEAEGAGGATEKFTLAYADIERARLVPKF
;
A
#
# COMPACT_ATOMS: atom_id res chain seq x y z
N MET A 1 5.02 11.26 -9.70
CA MET A 1 6.34 11.36 -9.07
C MET A 1 6.89 9.98 -8.82
N ARG A 2 7.95 9.67 -9.51
CA ARG A 2 8.50 8.32 -9.53
C ARG A 2 9.97 8.33 -9.86
N GLU A 3 10.74 7.50 -9.18
CA GLU A 3 12.14 7.28 -9.43
C GLU A 3 12.39 5.79 -9.59
N GLU A 4 13.13 5.40 -10.62
CA GLU A 4 13.43 4.00 -10.92
C GLU A 4 14.93 3.75 -10.87
N ILE A 5 15.31 2.66 -10.21
CA ILE A 5 16.70 2.23 -10.12
C ILE A 5 16.74 0.73 -10.38
N SER A 6 17.63 0.29 -11.26
CA SER A 6 17.88 -1.13 -11.46
C SER A 6 18.75 -1.67 -10.35
N VAL A 7 18.33 -2.75 -9.73
CA VAL A 7 19.02 -3.37 -8.61
C VAL A 7 19.49 -4.78 -9.02
N PRO A 8 20.76 -5.17 -8.71
CA PRO A 8 21.25 -6.46 -9.09
C PRO A 8 20.52 -7.59 -8.36
N HIS A 9 20.41 -8.72 -9.03
CA HIS A 9 19.79 -9.90 -8.47
C HIS A 9 20.70 -10.60 -7.46
N LYS A 10 20.09 -11.05 -6.38
CA LYS A 10 20.73 -11.99 -5.45
C LYS A 10 19.71 -13.07 -5.11
N ALA A 11 20.17 -14.32 -5.06
CA ALA A 11 19.29 -15.45 -4.86
C ALA A 11 18.89 -15.63 -3.40
N GLY A 12 17.73 -16.20 -3.13
CA GLY A 12 17.40 -16.77 -1.83
C GLY A 12 16.14 -16.29 -1.14
N MET A 13 15.55 -15.16 -1.52
CA MET A 13 14.31 -14.72 -0.88
C MET A 13 13.09 -15.07 -1.71
N SER A 14 12.02 -15.46 -1.03
CA SER A 14 10.78 -15.85 -1.68
C SER A 14 9.87 -14.63 -1.91
N SER A 15 8.79 -14.84 -2.68
CA SER A 15 7.75 -13.86 -2.88
C SER A 15 7.00 -13.49 -1.59
N ALA A 16 7.22 -14.24 -0.50
CA ALA A 16 6.62 -13.96 0.80
C ALA A 16 7.44 -12.94 1.62
N THR A 17 8.38 -12.25 1.01
CA THR A 17 9.19 -11.23 1.67
C THR A 17 8.30 -10.14 2.27
N ASP A 18 8.52 -9.84 3.54
CA ASP A 18 7.84 -8.74 4.20
C ASP A 18 8.56 -7.43 3.87
N TRP A 19 8.11 -6.79 2.81
CA TRP A 19 8.72 -5.56 2.33
C TRP A 19 8.60 -4.42 3.33
N ARG A 20 7.49 -4.35 4.05
CA ARG A 20 7.32 -3.31 5.07
C ARG A 20 8.39 -3.42 6.14
N ARG A 21 8.58 -4.62 6.67
CA ARG A 21 9.57 -4.85 7.72
C ARG A 21 10.99 -4.51 7.24
N LEU A 22 11.28 -4.83 5.99
CA LEU A 22 12.60 -4.59 5.40
C LEU A 22 12.82 -3.12 5.07
N LEU A 23 11.84 -2.44 4.51
CA LEU A 23 12.01 -1.13 3.89
C LEU A 23 11.54 0.06 4.74
N GLU A 24 10.57 -0.15 5.62
CA GLU A 24 9.98 0.93 6.42
C GLU A 24 11.04 1.71 7.23
N PRO A 25 12.03 1.07 7.89
CA PRO A 25 13.02 1.83 8.63
C PRO A 25 13.82 2.80 7.76
N GLY A 26 14.15 2.41 6.53
CA GLY A 26 14.86 3.28 5.59
C GLY A 26 14.04 4.47 5.13
N VAL A 27 12.75 4.27 4.90
CA VAL A 27 11.83 5.33 4.51
C VAL A 27 11.61 6.29 5.67
N SER A 28 11.36 5.76 6.87
CA SER A 28 11.11 6.55 8.08
C SER A 28 12.33 7.38 8.48
N ALA A 29 13.53 6.86 8.27
CA ALA A 29 14.78 7.57 8.58
C ALA A 29 14.92 8.87 7.79
N LEU A 30 14.29 8.96 6.62
CA LEU A 30 14.29 10.17 5.79
C LEU A 30 13.07 11.06 6.06
N GLY A 31 12.22 10.71 7.00
CA GLY A 31 11.09 11.53 7.40
C GLY A 31 9.81 11.27 6.60
N PHE A 32 9.75 10.17 5.85
CA PHE A 32 8.58 9.81 5.05
C PHE A 32 7.83 8.64 5.67
N GLU A 33 6.56 8.53 5.32
CA GLU A 33 5.73 7.40 5.70
C GLU A 33 5.85 6.30 4.64
N PHE A 34 6.09 5.07 5.08
CA PHE A 34 6.01 3.91 4.20
C PHE A 34 4.54 3.50 4.09
N VAL A 35 3.98 3.61 2.90
CA VAL A 35 2.58 3.28 2.68
C VAL A 35 2.43 1.80 2.33
N ASP A 36 3.12 1.37 1.28
CA ASP A 36 3.05 -0.01 0.81
C ASP A 36 4.22 -0.32 -0.11
N ALA A 37 4.45 -1.60 -0.35
CA ALA A 37 5.37 -2.06 -1.38
C ALA A 37 4.81 -3.32 -2.01
N GLU A 38 5.00 -3.45 -3.31
CA GLU A 38 4.55 -4.62 -4.05
C GLU A 38 5.57 -4.99 -5.10
N LEU A 39 5.72 -6.29 -5.33
CA LEU A 39 6.55 -6.79 -6.41
C LEU A 39 5.64 -7.13 -7.57
N VAL A 40 5.81 -6.43 -8.68
CA VAL A 40 5.00 -6.61 -9.88
C VAL A 40 5.89 -6.98 -11.04
N GLY A 41 5.34 -7.68 -12.02
CA GLY A 41 6.03 -8.04 -13.24
C GLY A 41 6.17 -9.54 -13.42
N GLY A 42 6.67 -9.91 -14.59
CA GLY A 42 6.75 -11.29 -15.01
C GLY A 42 8.08 -11.96 -14.71
N ASN A 43 8.29 -13.11 -15.35
CA ASN A 43 9.41 -14.00 -15.08
C ASN A 43 10.78 -13.43 -15.42
N HIS A 44 10.86 -12.43 -16.27
CA HIS A 44 12.12 -11.89 -16.77
C HIS A 44 12.48 -10.53 -16.22
N HIS A 45 11.50 -9.80 -15.71
CA HIS A 45 11.74 -8.49 -15.16
C HIS A 45 10.65 -8.14 -14.15
N ALA A 46 11.07 -7.89 -12.93
CA ALA A 46 10.16 -7.51 -11.85
C ALA A 46 10.41 -6.05 -11.47
N THR A 47 9.38 -5.40 -10.98
CA THR A 47 9.47 -4.06 -10.42
C THR A 47 9.06 -4.13 -8.96
N LEU A 48 9.95 -3.71 -8.06
CA LEU A 48 9.61 -3.48 -6.67
C LEU A 48 9.10 -2.04 -6.55
N ARG A 49 7.81 -1.91 -6.36
CA ARG A 49 7.14 -0.61 -6.30
C ARG A 49 6.90 -0.25 -4.86
N VAL A 50 7.44 0.90 -4.43
CA VAL A 50 7.33 1.38 -3.06
C VAL A 50 6.56 2.69 -3.06
N TYR A 51 5.54 2.78 -2.22
CA TYR A 51 4.72 3.97 -2.06
C TYR A 51 5.08 4.67 -0.76
N ILE A 52 5.41 5.95 -0.86
CA ILE A 52 5.73 6.79 0.29
C ILE A 52 4.78 7.98 0.34
N ASP A 53 4.62 8.56 1.53
CA ASP A 53 3.77 9.72 1.70
C ASP A 53 4.38 10.67 2.74
N SER A 54 3.84 11.89 2.78
CA SER A 54 4.25 12.91 3.74
C SER A 54 3.13 13.92 3.89
N PRO A 55 2.92 14.47 5.10
CA PRO A 55 1.93 15.55 5.28
C PRO A 55 2.19 16.77 4.42
N LYS A 56 3.46 17.00 4.02
CA LYS A 56 3.86 18.11 3.17
C LYS A 56 3.82 17.78 1.69
N GLY A 57 3.40 16.57 1.34
CA GLY A 57 3.47 16.06 -0.02
C GLY A 57 4.85 15.48 -0.35
N VAL A 58 4.95 14.91 -1.53
CA VAL A 58 6.17 14.24 -2.00
C VAL A 58 6.51 14.79 -3.38
N VAL A 59 7.76 15.22 -3.55
CA VAL A 59 8.27 15.69 -4.85
C VAL A 59 9.24 14.68 -5.44
N VAL A 60 9.61 14.87 -6.70
CA VAL A 60 10.50 13.92 -7.42
C VAL A 60 11.82 13.72 -6.69
N ASP A 61 12.41 14.80 -6.17
CA ASP A 61 13.66 14.70 -5.43
C ASP A 61 13.55 13.84 -4.18
N ASP A 62 12.38 13.85 -3.53
CA ASP A 62 12.12 13.00 -2.37
C ASP A 62 12.13 11.52 -2.77
N CYS A 63 11.49 11.20 -3.89
CA CYS A 63 11.49 9.84 -4.42
C CYS A 63 12.90 9.38 -4.75
N ALA A 64 13.72 10.26 -5.34
CA ALA A 64 15.11 9.96 -5.67
C ALA A 64 15.95 9.69 -4.41
N ARG A 65 15.76 10.49 -3.37
CA ARG A 65 16.47 10.30 -2.10
C ARG A 65 16.08 8.97 -1.44
N VAL A 66 14.80 8.65 -1.42
CA VAL A 66 14.32 7.39 -0.86
C VAL A 66 14.82 6.21 -1.70
N SER A 67 14.81 6.33 -3.03
CA SER A 67 15.33 5.28 -3.91
C SER A 67 16.78 4.95 -3.62
N ARG A 68 17.62 5.96 -3.43
CA ARG A 68 19.04 5.76 -3.10
C ARG A 68 19.20 5.07 -1.75
N GLN A 69 18.42 5.47 -0.76
CA GLN A 69 18.47 4.86 0.58
C GLN A 69 18.02 3.41 0.53
N LEU A 70 16.93 3.11 -0.16
CA LEU A 70 16.41 1.76 -0.26
C LEU A 70 17.31 0.86 -1.10
N SER A 71 17.92 1.39 -2.15
CA SER A 71 18.86 0.64 -2.96
C SER A 71 20.07 0.18 -2.13
N ALA A 72 20.62 1.08 -1.30
CA ALA A 72 21.72 0.73 -0.40
C ALA A 72 21.27 -0.33 0.64
N LEU A 73 20.08 -0.18 1.19
CA LEU A 73 19.54 -1.13 2.16
C LEU A 73 19.33 -2.51 1.54
N LEU A 74 18.81 -2.56 0.32
CA LEU A 74 18.58 -3.82 -0.38
C LEU A 74 19.88 -4.53 -0.73
N ASP A 75 20.94 -3.78 -1.05
CA ASP A 75 22.26 -4.35 -1.29
C ASP A 75 22.80 -5.05 -0.04
N VAL A 76 22.56 -4.49 1.14
CA VAL A 76 23.01 -5.08 2.41
C VAL A 76 22.15 -6.26 2.81
N GLU A 77 20.84 -6.15 2.71
CA GLU A 77 19.89 -7.16 3.20
C GLU A 77 19.73 -8.35 2.25
N ASP A 78 20.11 -8.17 0.99
CA ASP A 78 20.12 -9.24 0.00
C ASP A 78 18.80 -10.03 -0.07
N PRO A 79 17.70 -9.42 -0.58
CA PRO A 79 16.40 -10.10 -0.61
C PRO A 79 16.30 -11.21 -1.67
N GLY A 80 17.35 -11.47 -2.44
CA GLY A 80 17.38 -12.60 -3.36
C GLY A 80 16.58 -12.45 -4.63
N LEU A 81 16.31 -11.23 -5.04
CA LEU A 81 15.57 -10.97 -6.27
C LEU A 81 16.49 -10.88 -7.47
N SER A 82 16.00 -11.38 -8.61
CA SER A 82 16.73 -11.38 -9.87
C SER A 82 16.47 -10.09 -10.64
N GLY A 83 17.54 -9.29 -10.83
CA GLY A 83 17.47 -8.14 -11.74
C GLY A 83 16.14 -7.40 -11.79
N TYR A 84 15.76 -6.77 -10.70
CA TYR A 84 14.50 -6.03 -10.62
C TYR A 84 14.76 -4.52 -10.68
N THR A 85 13.69 -3.77 -10.99
CA THR A 85 13.71 -2.32 -10.94
C THR A 85 13.06 -1.85 -9.65
N LEU A 86 13.70 -0.93 -8.95
CA LEU A 86 13.12 -0.26 -7.79
C LEU A 86 12.42 1.01 -8.23
N GLU A 87 11.14 1.12 -7.92
CA GLU A 87 10.32 2.28 -8.24
C GLU A 87 9.75 2.86 -6.95
N VAL A 88 10.06 4.11 -6.66
CA VAL A 88 9.51 4.82 -5.51
C VAL A 88 8.58 5.92 -6.01
N SER A 89 7.36 5.93 -5.48
CA SER A 89 6.38 6.92 -5.90
C SER A 89 5.47 7.33 -4.75
N SER A 90 4.80 8.46 -4.96
CA SER A 90 3.69 8.87 -4.12
C SER A 90 2.41 8.24 -4.64
N PRO A 91 1.51 7.77 -3.77
CA PRO A 91 0.22 7.24 -4.21
C PRO A 91 -0.69 8.31 -4.83
N GLY A 92 -0.39 9.60 -4.62
CA GLY A 92 -1.24 10.66 -5.13
C GLY A 92 -2.61 10.64 -4.48
N LEU A 93 -3.66 10.76 -5.31
CA LEU A 93 -5.03 10.80 -4.82
C LEU A 93 -5.59 9.42 -4.45
N ASP A 94 -5.05 8.37 -5.04
CA ASP A 94 -5.50 6.99 -4.82
C ASP A 94 -4.67 6.31 -3.73
N ARG A 95 -4.67 6.88 -2.55
CA ARG A 95 -3.87 6.37 -1.45
C ARG A 95 -4.31 4.98 -1.00
N PRO A 96 -3.44 3.95 -1.07
CA PRO A 96 -3.76 2.63 -0.54
C PRO A 96 -3.87 2.64 0.98
N LEU A 97 -4.75 1.81 1.51
CA LEU A 97 -4.91 1.56 2.93
C LEU A 97 -4.53 0.11 3.19
N VAL A 98 -3.45 -0.12 3.93
CA VAL A 98 -2.87 -1.45 4.06
C VAL A 98 -2.86 -1.95 5.50
N THR A 99 -2.57 -1.08 6.46
CA THR A 99 -2.46 -1.44 7.88
C THR A 99 -3.64 -0.90 8.67
N PRO A 100 -3.96 -1.49 9.84
CA PRO A 100 -4.98 -0.91 10.71
C PRO A 100 -4.73 0.56 11.05
N ALA A 101 -3.47 0.96 11.19
CA ALA A 101 -3.13 2.37 11.44
C ALA A 101 -3.55 3.27 10.28
N HIS A 102 -3.43 2.80 9.04
CA HIS A 102 -3.89 3.54 7.86
C HIS A 102 -5.40 3.77 7.93
N PHE A 103 -6.15 2.73 8.24
CA PHE A 103 -7.61 2.84 8.34
C PHE A 103 -8.02 3.79 9.46
N ARG A 104 -7.37 3.71 10.62
CA ARG A 104 -7.65 4.63 11.73
C ARG A 104 -7.39 6.08 11.37
N ARG A 105 -6.28 6.34 10.66
CA ARG A 105 -5.93 7.69 10.24
C ARG A 105 -6.99 8.32 9.33
N PHE A 106 -7.61 7.51 8.49
CA PHE A 106 -8.57 7.97 7.50
C PHE A 106 -10.02 7.66 7.87
N ALA A 107 -10.30 7.36 9.12
CA ALA A 107 -11.67 7.19 9.60
C ALA A 107 -12.48 8.44 9.29
N GLY A 108 -13.70 8.25 8.80
CA GLY A 108 -14.58 9.33 8.34
C GLY A 108 -14.49 9.62 6.85
N GLU A 109 -13.47 9.14 6.19
CA GLU A 109 -13.29 9.34 4.74
C GLU A 109 -14.00 8.26 3.94
N THR A 110 -14.25 8.55 2.66
CA THR A 110 -14.79 7.56 1.73
C THR A 110 -13.66 6.65 1.24
N ILE A 111 -13.89 5.35 1.31
CA ILE A 111 -12.93 4.35 0.86
C ILE A 111 -13.59 3.38 -0.10
N LYS A 112 -12.75 2.74 -0.91
CA LYS A 112 -13.16 1.68 -1.81
C LYS A 112 -12.43 0.42 -1.41
N VAL A 113 -13.17 -0.65 -1.14
CA VAL A 113 -12.62 -1.91 -0.67
C VAL A 113 -12.95 -3.02 -1.68
N LYS A 114 -11.95 -3.84 -1.98
CA LYS A 114 -12.13 -5.08 -2.72
C LYS A 114 -11.93 -6.24 -1.76
N LEU A 115 -12.94 -7.10 -1.67
CA LEU A 115 -12.91 -8.23 -0.75
C LEU A 115 -12.29 -9.46 -1.41
N ALA A 116 -11.58 -10.25 -0.63
CA ALA A 116 -11.06 -11.54 -1.07
C ALA A 116 -12.18 -12.53 -1.35
N ARG A 117 -13.30 -12.43 -0.63
CA ARG A 117 -14.48 -13.23 -0.80
C ARG A 117 -15.71 -12.35 -0.92
N SER A 118 -16.72 -12.86 -1.62
CA SER A 118 -18.00 -12.20 -1.73
C SER A 118 -18.70 -12.10 -0.36
N LEU A 119 -19.24 -10.94 -0.05
CA LEU A 119 -20.09 -10.72 1.13
C LEU A 119 -21.46 -10.29 0.63
N GLY A 120 -22.46 -11.16 0.83
CA GLY A 120 -23.81 -10.92 0.31
C GLY A 120 -23.85 -10.72 -1.20
N GLY A 121 -22.99 -11.42 -1.94
CA GLY A 121 -22.87 -11.28 -3.39
C GLY A 121 -22.00 -10.11 -3.87
N ARG A 122 -21.40 -9.38 -2.96
CA ARG A 122 -20.59 -8.19 -3.29
C ARG A 122 -19.12 -8.44 -2.97
N ARG A 123 -18.27 -8.09 -3.91
CA ARG A 123 -16.79 -8.12 -3.70
C ARG A 123 -16.20 -6.73 -3.63
N LYS A 124 -16.91 -5.71 -4.07
CA LYS A 124 -16.46 -4.33 -4.03
C LYS A 124 -17.45 -3.49 -3.24
N ILE A 125 -16.95 -2.75 -2.28
CA ILE A 125 -17.75 -1.88 -1.42
C ILE A 125 -17.11 -0.50 -1.42
N THR A 126 -17.90 0.51 -1.76
CA THR A 126 -17.48 1.92 -1.67
C THR A 126 -18.38 2.61 -0.68
N GLY A 127 -17.78 3.23 0.33
CA GLY A 127 -18.56 3.91 1.34
C GLY A 127 -17.69 4.65 2.34
N ARG A 128 -18.33 5.21 3.35
CA ARG A 128 -17.64 5.93 4.40
C ARG A 128 -17.06 4.96 5.43
N LEU A 129 -15.79 5.15 5.75
CA LEU A 129 -15.13 4.39 6.80
C LEU A 129 -15.62 4.92 8.17
N ALA A 130 -16.60 4.24 8.75
CA ALA A 130 -17.23 4.70 9.98
C ALA A 130 -16.40 4.40 11.22
N GLN A 131 -15.68 3.27 11.20
CA GLN A 131 -14.89 2.83 12.33
C GLN A 131 -13.73 1.94 11.87
N ALA A 132 -12.59 2.08 12.51
CA ALA A 132 -11.45 1.18 12.31
C ALA A 132 -10.99 0.65 13.66
N ALA A 133 -11.27 -0.63 13.90
CA ALA A 133 -10.85 -1.35 15.09
C ALA A 133 -9.53 -2.10 14.83
N ASP A 134 -9.08 -2.89 15.79
CA ASP A 134 -7.81 -3.62 15.68
C ASP A 134 -7.88 -4.78 14.69
N ASP A 135 -9.04 -5.42 14.54
CA ASP A 135 -9.24 -6.62 13.72
C ASP A 135 -10.23 -6.44 12.58
N HIS A 136 -10.94 -5.32 12.52
CA HIS A 136 -11.95 -5.08 11.50
C HIS A 136 -12.19 -3.59 11.28
N VAL A 137 -12.88 -3.30 10.18
CA VAL A 137 -13.41 -1.96 9.89
C VAL A 137 -14.92 -2.03 9.70
N VAL A 138 -15.59 -0.90 9.92
CA VAL A 138 -17.02 -0.76 9.60
C VAL A 138 -17.14 0.29 8.49
N VAL A 139 -17.75 -0.11 7.38
CA VAL A 139 -17.98 0.76 6.23
C VAL A 139 -19.48 0.97 6.07
N GLU A 140 -19.90 2.22 6.02
CA GLU A 140 -21.28 2.58 5.72
C GLU A 140 -21.41 2.81 4.22
N ALA A 141 -22.19 1.96 3.58
CA ALA A 141 -22.37 2.00 2.13
C ALA A 141 -23.84 1.80 1.77
N GLU A 142 -24.17 2.15 0.56
CA GLU A 142 -25.52 1.94 0.04
C GLU A 142 -25.76 0.46 -0.21
N GLY A 143 -26.77 -0.09 0.46
CA GLY A 143 -27.15 -1.49 0.30
C GLY A 143 -28.21 -1.67 -0.77
N ALA A 144 -28.72 -2.90 -0.85
CA ALA A 144 -29.84 -3.24 -1.74
C ALA A 144 -31.05 -2.38 -1.37
N GLY A 145 -31.69 -1.77 -2.37
CA GLY A 145 -32.84 -0.91 -2.14
C GLY A 145 -32.48 0.54 -1.79
N GLY A 146 -31.21 0.93 -1.84
CA GLY A 146 -30.77 2.31 -1.66
C GLY A 146 -30.63 2.77 -0.21
N ALA A 147 -30.87 1.91 0.77
CA ALA A 147 -30.68 2.25 2.17
C ALA A 147 -29.22 2.09 2.57
N THR A 148 -28.77 2.94 3.49
CA THR A 148 -27.40 2.81 4.04
C THR A 148 -27.31 1.57 4.92
N GLU A 149 -26.31 0.76 4.65
CA GLU A 149 -26.00 -0.43 5.46
C GLU A 149 -24.60 -0.34 6.02
N LYS A 150 -24.41 -0.96 7.17
CA LYS A 150 -23.08 -1.08 7.79
C LYS A 150 -22.51 -2.45 7.46
N PHE A 151 -21.31 -2.46 6.89
CA PHE A 151 -20.57 -3.66 6.59
C PHE A 151 -19.40 -3.79 7.55
N THR A 152 -19.36 -4.86 8.32
CA THR A 152 -18.22 -5.17 9.18
C THR A 152 -17.26 -6.07 8.40
N LEU A 153 -16.06 -5.59 8.16
CA LEU A 153 -15.07 -6.25 7.31
C LEU A 153 -13.82 -6.55 8.12
N ALA A 154 -13.49 -7.83 8.27
CA ALA A 154 -12.23 -8.21 8.89
C ALA A 154 -11.07 -7.82 7.95
N TYR A 155 -9.96 -7.36 8.49
CA TYR A 155 -8.81 -7.01 7.66
C TYR A 155 -8.34 -8.19 6.81
N ALA A 156 -8.41 -9.40 7.34
CA ALA A 156 -8.04 -10.60 6.61
C ALA A 156 -8.89 -10.85 5.36
N ASP A 157 -10.09 -10.31 5.31
CA ASP A 157 -11.02 -10.46 4.17
C ASP A 157 -10.87 -9.35 3.15
N ILE A 158 -10.06 -8.34 3.43
CA ILE A 158 -9.82 -7.22 2.52
C ILE A 158 -8.62 -7.55 1.63
N GLU A 159 -8.86 -7.66 0.33
CA GLU A 159 -7.80 -7.86 -0.64
C GLU A 159 -7.08 -6.54 -0.94
N ARG A 160 -7.84 -5.47 -1.16
CA ARG A 160 -7.32 -4.12 -1.42
C ARG A 160 -8.27 -3.08 -0.85
N ALA A 161 -7.70 -1.96 -0.42
CA ALA A 161 -8.49 -0.79 -0.03
C ALA A 161 -7.74 0.48 -0.41
N ARG A 162 -8.47 1.53 -0.74
CA ARG A 162 -7.89 2.83 -1.08
C ARG A 162 -8.85 3.95 -0.74
N LEU A 163 -8.28 5.14 -0.55
CA LEU A 163 -9.10 6.34 -0.41
C LEU A 163 -9.76 6.70 -1.73
N VAL A 164 -10.99 7.21 -1.64
CA VAL A 164 -11.66 7.82 -2.79
C VAL A 164 -11.43 9.32 -2.69
N PRO A 165 -10.82 9.95 -3.73
CA PRO A 165 -10.52 11.36 -3.67
C PRO A 165 -11.79 12.20 -3.59
N LYS A 166 -11.72 13.32 -2.87
CA LYS A 166 -12.77 14.33 -2.84
C LYS A 166 -12.36 15.50 -3.74
N PHE A 167 -13.28 15.94 -4.53
CA PHE A 167 -13.09 17.09 -5.43
C PHE A 167 -14.01 18.24 -5.05
#